data_287685e8118879300c9981cad48affa5
#
_entry.id   287685e8118879300c9981cad48affa5
#
_cell.length_a   1.000
_cell.length_b   1.000
_cell.length_c   1.000
_cell.angle_alpha   90.00
_cell.angle_beta   90.00
_cell.angle_gamma   90.00
#
_symmetry.space_group_name_H-M   'P 1'
#
loop_
_entity.id
_entity.type
_entity.pdbx_description
1 polymer ?
#
loop_
_entity_poly.entity_id
_entity_poly.type
_entity_poly.pdbx_seq_one_letter_code
_entity_poly.pdbx_strand_id
1 'polypeptide(L)'
;MMKKFAIIILCLFFVAAQAIAAVDKTSEDYLKNKRHFAIMKPLAEKIGQRVIKKSLKKETKGKYKVKLEGYTVSSMKKGIFRDLQINGKNIEIEGVEIPYMKLRTDTDYNWVDYSKEPIVFKSDMIISYEMGIDENCINSALKTKKYDKKLQSVNRHAYPLFTINDVRLRIKHDKLHIIMEYNFPIKPAKKNRTFMVSSKINVINGRVKLSNIGFDNAYGNLPLNKVTNLVNLVDPLSFTLDLIDNKKCDGKIESIKIVDDVIIVNGKIYIKGEK
;
A
#
# COMPACT_ATOMS: atom_id res chain seq x y z
N MET A 1 13.70 8.37 1.75
CA MET A 1 12.34 8.57 2.30
C MET A 1 11.35 7.44 2.00
N MET A 2 11.70 6.49 1.13
CA MET A 2 10.87 5.30 0.77
C MET A 2 11.04 4.09 1.71
N LYS A 3 11.58 4.30 2.91
CA LYS A 3 11.87 3.21 3.87
C LYS A 3 10.68 2.77 4.70
N LYS A 4 9.57 3.54 4.76
CA LYS A 4 8.56 3.38 5.81
C LYS A 4 7.51 2.32 5.54
N PHE A 5 7.12 2.05 4.30
CA PHE A 5 6.17 0.96 4.03
C PHE A 5 6.86 -0.42 4.05
N ALA A 6 8.11 -0.50 3.54
CA ALA A 6 8.97 -1.65 3.83
C ALA A 6 9.20 -1.81 5.33
N ILE A 7 9.26 -0.71 6.06
CA ILE A 7 9.40 -0.69 7.52
C ILE A 7 8.12 -1.19 8.19
N ILE A 8 6.92 -1.00 7.65
CA ILE A 8 5.69 -1.57 8.24
C ILE A 8 5.71 -3.09 8.11
N ILE A 9 6.14 -3.64 6.99
CA ILE A 9 6.41 -5.07 6.84
C ILE A 9 7.69 -5.45 7.62
N LEU A 10 8.66 -4.54 7.73
CA LEU A 10 9.96 -4.74 8.36
C LEU A 10 9.97 -4.53 9.89
N CYS A 11 9.15 -3.63 10.44
CA CYS A 11 9.04 -3.41 11.89
C CYS A 11 8.36 -4.56 12.65
N LEU A 12 8.04 -5.63 11.95
CA LEU A 12 7.32 -6.77 12.50
C LEU A 12 8.13 -7.63 13.49
N PHE A 13 9.45 -7.41 13.65
CA PHE A 13 10.26 -8.39 14.36
C PHE A 13 11.43 -7.81 15.19
N PHE A 14 11.17 -7.25 16.32
CA PHE A 14 12.23 -6.87 17.28
C PHE A 14 12.10 -7.61 18.61
N VAL A 15 12.76 -8.74 18.77
CA VAL A 15 13.21 -9.25 20.09
C VAL A 15 14.30 -10.32 19.92
N ALA A 16 15.44 -10.11 20.59
CA ALA A 16 16.64 -10.93 20.53
C ALA A 16 16.56 -12.30 21.21
N ALA A 17 17.32 -13.30 20.73
CA ALA A 17 17.88 -14.38 21.55
C ALA A 17 18.98 -15.22 20.88
N GLN A 18 19.88 -15.76 21.69
CA GLN A 18 21.14 -16.41 21.39
C GLN A 18 21.03 -17.87 20.88
N ALA A 19 22.07 -18.35 20.21
CA ALA A 19 22.19 -19.62 19.48
C ALA A 19 22.72 -20.80 20.30
N ILE A 20 22.34 -22.02 19.92
CA ILE A 20 23.09 -23.31 20.15
C ILE A 20 22.77 -24.27 19.01
N ALA A 21 23.82 -24.95 18.47
CA ALA A 21 23.79 -25.83 17.33
C ALA A 21 23.47 -27.30 17.67
N ALA A 22 22.90 -28.01 16.74
CA ALA A 22 22.95 -29.41 16.28
C ALA A 22 21.55 -29.94 15.94
N VAL A 23 21.38 -30.49 14.76
CA VAL A 23 20.16 -30.80 14.00
C VAL A 23 19.52 -29.52 13.48
N ASP A 24 19.23 -29.45 12.20
CA ASP A 24 18.56 -28.27 11.62
C ASP A 24 17.12 -28.17 12.11
N LYS A 25 16.99 -27.68 13.34
CA LYS A 25 15.71 -27.44 14.03
C LYS A 25 14.93 -26.29 13.43
N THR A 26 15.40 -25.71 12.32
CA THR A 26 14.75 -24.63 11.58
C THR A 26 14.10 -25.13 10.31
N SER A 27 14.38 -26.36 9.86
CA SER A 27 13.77 -26.90 8.67
C SER A 27 12.25 -27.00 8.81
N GLU A 28 11.54 -26.79 7.72
CA GLU A 28 10.08 -26.80 7.67
C GLU A 28 9.54 -28.19 8.08
N ASP A 29 10.15 -29.27 7.58
CA ASP A 29 9.76 -30.64 7.91
C ASP A 29 9.92 -30.95 9.39
N TYR A 30 11.05 -30.53 10.00
CA TYR A 30 11.25 -30.70 11.44
C TYR A 30 10.20 -29.96 12.26
N LEU A 31 9.86 -28.74 11.87
CA LEU A 31 8.91 -27.90 12.61
C LEU A 31 7.47 -28.41 12.46
N LYS A 32 7.08 -28.90 11.28
CA LYS A 32 5.74 -29.49 11.05
C LYS A 32 5.53 -30.77 11.84
N ASN A 33 6.57 -31.60 12.00
CA ASN A 33 6.47 -32.93 12.64
C ASN A 33 6.66 -32.89 14.17
N LYS A 34 7.07 -31.76 14.75
CA LYS A 34 7.30 -31.65 16.18
C LYS A 34 6.00 -31.53 16.99
N ARG A 35 5.76 -32.48 17.90
CA ARG A 35 4.68 -32.36 18.92
C ARG A 35 5.03 -31.24 19.91
N HIS A 36 4.11 -30.28 20.11
CA HIS A 36 4.36 -29.09 20.92
C HIS A 36 3.81 -29.21 22.32
N PHE A 37 4.56 -28.73 23.30
CA PHE A 37 4.05 -28.45 24.63
C PHE A 37 3.05 -27.28 24.56
N ALA A 38 1.77 -27.55 24.81
CA ALA A 38 0.65 -26.68 24.49
C ALA A 38 0.59 -25.35 25.27
N ILE A 39 1.28 -25.25 26.43
CA ILE A 39 1.06 -24.14 27.38
C ILE A 39 1.89 -22.88 27.02
N MET A 40 3.12 -23.03 26.55
CA MET A 40 4.04 -21.87 26.32
C MET A 40 3.87 -21.21 24.95
N LYS A 41 3.33 -21.92 23.96
CA LYS A 41 3.15 -21.42 22.59
C LYS A 41 2.20 -20.20 22.56
N PRO A 42 0.98 -20.23 23.16
CA PRO A 42 0.08 -19.08 23.12
C PRO A 42 0.63 -17.82 23.78
N LEU A 43 1.48 -17.98 24.82
CA LEU A 43 2.12 -16.85 25.48
C LEU A 43 3.16 -16.19 24.55
N ALA A 44 3.99 -16.98 23.88
CA ALA A 44 4.96 -16.48 22.92
C ALA A 44 4.29 -15.79 21.71
N GLU A 45 3.20 -16.35 21.20
CA GLU A 45 2.39 -15.73 20.15
C GLU A 45 1.83 -14.36 20.59
N LYS A 46 1.27 -14.27 21.81
CA LYS A 46 0.78 -13.00 22.37
C LYS A 46 1.91 -11.96 22.52
N ILE A 47 3.12 -12.38 22.94
CA ILE A 47 4.28 -11.49 23.02
C ILE A 47 4.65 -10.99 21.62
N GLY A 48 4.80 -11.89 20.64
CA GLY A 48 5.09 -11.54 19.27
C GLY A 48 4.05 -10.56 18.67
N GLN A 49 2.76 -10.84 18.86
CA GLN A 49 1.68 -9.94 18.46
C GLN A 49 1.79 -8.53 19.05
N ARG A 50 2.14 -8.42 20.34
CA ARG A 50 2.34 -7.12 21.01
C ARG A 50 3.54 -6.36 20.44
N VAL A 51 4.64 -7.04 20.17
CA VAL A 51 5.85 -6.44 19.58
C VAL A 51 5.53 -5.90 18.19
N ILE A 52 4.94 -6.73 17.32
CA ILE A 52 4.50 -6.32 16.00
C ILE A 52 3.58 -5.10 16.06
N LYS A 53 2.57 -5.14 16.91
CA LYS A 53 1.62 -4.03 17.08
C LYS A 53 2.31 -2.75 17.57
N LYS A 54 3.30 -2.86 18.46
CA LYS A 54 4.08 -1.71 18.95
C LYS A 54 4.92 -1.10 17.83
N SER A 55 5.56 -1.93 17.00
CA SER A 55 6.36 -1.49 15.86
C SER A 55 5.51 -0.80 14.79
N LEU A 56 4.33 -1.36 14.46
CA LEU A 56 3.38 -0.69 13.55
C LEU A 56 2.99 0.70 14.05
N LYS A 57 2.68 0.82 15.35
CA LYS A 57 2.30 2.10 15.96
C LYS A 57 3.44 3.12 16.05
N LYS A 58 4.69 2.68 16.01
CA LYS A 58 5.86 3.56 15.98
C LYS A 58 6.01 4.26 14.63
N GLU A 59 5.70 3.56 13.56
CA GLU A 59 5.90 4.05 12.18
C GLU A 59 4.65 4.67 11.56
N THR A 60 3.46 4.31 12.09
CA THR A 60 2.16 4.75 11.55
C THR A 60 1.18 5.03 12.68
N LYS A 61 0.23 5.91 12.43
CA LYS A 61 -0.94 6.03 13.31
C LYS A 61 -2.00 5.02 12.84
N GLY A 62 -2.78 4.47 13.76
CA GLY A 62 -3.87 3.54 13.41
C GLY A 62 -4.22 2.56 14.51
N LYS A 63 -5.31 1.82 14.31
CA LYS A 63 -5.77 0.75 15.19
C LYS A 63 -5.43 -0.59 14.55
N TYR A 64 -4.60 -1.40 15.21
CA TYR A 64 -4.12 -2.67 14.68
C TYR A 64 -4.59 -3.86 15.51
N LYS A 65 -5.05 -4.91 14.81
CA LYS A 65 -5.26 -6.26 15.34
C LYS A 65 -4.28 -7.18 14.63
N VAL A 66 -3.42 -7.81 15.41
CA VAL A 66 -2.39 -8.73 14.91
C VAL A 66 -2.70 -10.12 15.41
N LYS A 67 -2.65 -11.12 14.54
CA LYS A 67 -2.64 -12.54 14.86
C LYS A 67 -1.33 -13.12 14.34
N LEU A 68 -0.63 -13.86 15.17
CA LEU A 68 0.61 -14.56 14.82
C LEU A 68 0.46 -16.01 15.27
N GLU A 69 0.74 -16.94 14.38
CA GLU A 69 0.81 -18.37 14.67
C GLU A 69 2.24 -18.85 14.44
N GLY A 70 2.85 -19.41 15.48
CA GLY A 70 4.18 -19.97 15.41
C GLY A 70 4.17 -21.49 15.34
N TYR A 71 5.31 -22.11 15.06
CA TYR A 71 5.51 -23.55 15.22
C TYR A 71 5.86 -23.89 16.66
N THR A 72 6.95 -23.31 17.17
CA THR A 72 7.43 -23.48 18.54
C THR A 72 7.87 -22.13 19.12
N VAL A 73 8.02 -22.06 20.44
CA VAL A 73 8.61 -20.87 21.09
C VAL A 73 10.02 -20.60 20.57
N SER A 74 10.81 -21.67 20.38
CA SER A 74 12.19 -21.55 19.88
C SER A 74 12.25 -21.05 18.44
N SER A 75 11.37 -21.55 17.56
CA SER A 75 11.30 -21.07 16.16
C SER A 75 10.86 -19.61 16.09
N MET A 76 9.87 -19.20 16.87
CA MET A 76 9.42 -17.80 16.92
C MET A 76 10.53 -16.85 17.42
N LYS A 77 11.34 -17.28 18.40
CA LYS A 77 12.53 -16.51 18.82
C LYS A 77 13.56 -16.32 17.70
N LYS A 78 13.61 -17.21 16.73
CA LYS A 78 14.45 -17.12 15.52
C LYS A 78 13.79 -16.38 14.36
N GLY A 79 12.57 -15.89 14.54
CA GLY A 79 11.79 -15.23 13.50
C GLY A 79 11.08 -16.19 12.53
N ILE A 80 10.92 -17.47 12.92
CA ILE A 80 10.22 -18.47 12.11
C ILE A 80 8.80 -18.61 12.64
N PHE A 81 7.82 -18.42 11.75
CA PHE A 81 6.39 -18.49 12.07
C PHE A 81 5.60 -19.12 10.92
N ARG A 82 4.38 -19.55 11.21
CA ARG A 82 3.47 -20.20 10.28
C ARG A 82 2.56 -19.22 9.56
N ASP A 83 1.81 -18.41 10.31
CA ASP A 83 0.83 -17.46 9.76
C ASP A 83 0.94 -16.12 10.50
N LEU A 84 0.82 -15.04 9.75
CA LEU A 84 0.72 -13.70 10.26
C LEU A 84 -0.43 -12.98 9.60
N GLN A 85 -1.35 -12.45 10.40
CA GLN A 85 -2.45 -11.62 9.94
C GLN A 85 -2.42 -10.27 10.64
N ILE A 86 -2.53 -9.21 9.87
CA ILE A 86 -2.59 -7.83 10.36
C ILE A 86 -3.84 -7.17 9.80
N ASN A 87 -4.71 -6.69 10.69
CA ASN A 87 -5.84 -5.87 10.32
C ASN A 87 -5.64 -4.49 10.92
N GLY A 88 -5.48 -3.49 10.06
CA GLY A 88 -5.35 -2.08 10.42
C GLY A 88 -6.62 -1.30 10.04
N LYS A 89 -6.98 -0.31 10.86
CA LYS A 89 -8.08 0.63 10.60
C LYS A 89 -7.63 2.05 10.92
N ASN A 90 -8.11 3.01 10.10
CA ASN A 90 -7.77 4.44 10.21
C ASN A 90 -6.26 4.63 10.29
N ILE A 91 -5.56 4.13 9.27
CA ILE A 91 -4.10 4.12 9.21
C ILE A 91 -3.65 5.42 8.57
N GLU A 92 -2.73 6.14 9.22
CA GLU A 92 -2.09 7.32 8.63
C GLU A 92 -0.62 7.00 8.34
N ILE A 93 -0.22 7.16 7.06
CA ILE A 93 1.14 6.92 6.57
C ILE A 93 1.57 8.15 5.75
N GLU A 94 2.57 8.88 6.21
CA GLU A 94 3.10 10.07 5.52
C GLU A 94 2.01 11.12 5.17
N GLY A 95 0.98 11.24 6.00
CA GLY A 95 -0.14 12.17 5.80
C GLY A 95 -1.25 11.63 4.90
N VAL A 96 -1.15 10.37 4.46
CA VAL A 96 -2.21 9.68 3.73
C VAL A 96 -3.05 8.85 4.69
N GLU A 97 -4.36 9.06 4.68
CA GLU A 97 -5.31 8.36 5.53
C GLU A 97 -5.90 7.15 4.79
N ILE A 98 -5.64 5.94 5.29
CA ILE A 98 -6.13 4.69 4.73
C ILE A 98 -7.22 4.14 5.66
N PRO A 99 -8.47 3.99 5.20
CA PRO A 99 -9.58 3.52 6.03
C PRO A 99 -9.32 2.17 6.68
N TYR A 100 -8.87 1.20 5.90
CA TYR A 100 -8.46 -0.10 6.40
C TYR A 100 -7.46 -0.81 5.49
N MET A 101 -6.71 -1.73 6.10
CA MET A 101 -5.80 -2.64 5.40
C MET A 101 -5.79 -3.99 6.12
N LYS A 102 -5.86 -5.06 5.36
CA LYS A 102 -5.68 -6.44 5.83
C LYS A 102 -4.50 -7.04 5.12
N LEU A 103 -3.60 -7.66 5.87
CA LEU A 103 -2.43 -8.36 5.36
C LEU A 103 -2.45 -9.76 5.92
N ARG A 104 -2.07 -10.75 5.12
CA ARG A 104 -1.91 -12.14 5.54
C ARG A 104 -0.77 -12.80 4.77
N THR A 105 0.05 -13.59 5.46
CA THR A 105 0.99 -14.49 4.80
C THR A 105 0.24 -15.67 4.18
N ASP A 106 0.54 -15.98 2.91
CA ASP A 106 -0.04 -17.12 2.18
C ASP A 106 0.88 -18.36 2.23
N THR A 107 2.11 -18.20 2.74
CA THR A 107 3.08 -19.26 2.93
C THR A 107 2.99 -19.85 4.34
N ASP A 108 3.05 -21.17 4.46
CA ASP A 108 3.00 -21.87 5.74
C ASP A 108 4.32 -21.81 6.52
N TYR A 109 5.42 -21.49 5.85
CA TYR A 109 6.74 -21.34 6.45
C TYR A 109 7.31 -19.98 6.11
N ASN A 110 7.54 -19.19 7.15
CA ASN A 110 8.04 -17.83 7.02
C ASN A 110 9.23 -17.65 7.97
N TRP A 111 10.38 -17.25 7.42
CA TRP A 111 11.58 -17.01 8.21
C TRP A 111 12.14 -15.61 7.94
N VAL A 112 12.18 -14.80 8.99
CA VAL A 112 12.67 -13.42 8.98
C VAL A 112 13.77 -13.27 10.01
N ASP A 113 14.98 -12.95 9.58
CA ASP A 113 16.12 -12.66 10.45
C ASP A 113 16.09 -11.18 10.84
N TYR A 114 15.55 -10.91 12.02
CA TYR A 114 15.44 -9.58 12.59
C TYR A 114 16.67 -9.13 13.40
N SER A 115 17.67 -10.00 13.53
CA SER A 115 18.94 -9.64 14.17
C SER A 115 19.84 -8.80 13.28
N LYS A 116 19.52 -8.70 12.00
CA LYS A 116 20.25 -7.94 10.97
C LYS A 116 19.59 -6.60 10.67
N GLU A 117 20.39 -5.59 10.36
CA GLU A 117 19.93 -4.31 9.81
C GLU A 117 20.60 -4.08 8.43
N PRO A 118 19.84 -4.02 7.35
CA PRO A 118 18.39 -4.20 7.25
C PRO A 118 17.96 -5.64 7.55
N ILE A 119 16.70 -5.81 7.99
CA ILE A 119 16.10 -7.13 8.22
C ILE A 119 16.20 -7.98 6.96
N VAL A 120 16.54 -9.25 7.13
CA VAL A 120 16.75 -10.23 6.05
C VAL A 120 15.63 -11.27 6.06
N PHE A 121 15.00 -11.47 4.91
CA PHE A 121 14.08 -12.58 4.70
C PHE A 121 14.88 -13.82 4.30
N LYS A 122 14.78 -14.88 5.10
CA LYS A 122 15.51 -16.15 4.91
C LYS A 122 14.72 -17.19 4.12
N SER A 123 13.42 -16.97 3.97
CA SER A 123 12.55 -17.79 3.10
C SER A 123 11.77 -16.88 2.16
N ASP A 124 11.35 -17.45 1.02
CA ASP A 124 10.37 -16.79 0.16
C ASP A 124 9.08 -16.62 0.95
N MET A 125 8.44 -15.45 0.78
CA MET A 125 7.20 -15.12 1.46
C MET A 125 6.21 -14.48 0.48
N ILE A 126 4.97 -14.91 0.53
CA ILE A 126 3.86 -14.31 -0.20
C ILE A 126 2.92 -13.69 0.82
N ILE A 127 2.59 -12.42 0.62
CA ILE A 127 1.65 -11.69 1.47
C ILE A 127 0.48 -11.25 0.61
N SER A 128 -0.71 -11.77 0.88
CA SER A 128 -1.96 -11.23 0.33
C SER A 128 -2.37 -9.99 1.08
N TYR A 129 -2.89 -9.00 0.36
CA TYR A 129 -3.44 -7.81 0.96
C TYR A 129 -4.81 -7.44 0.39
N GLU A 130 -5.63 -6.85 1.25
CA GLU A 130 -6.84 -6.12 0.91
C GLU A 130 -6.77 -4.73 1.53
N MET A 131 -7.00 -3.70 0.73
CA MET A 131 -6.93 -2.31 1.19
C MET A 131 -8.16 -1.54 0.69
N GLY A 132 -8.78 -0.78 1.58
CA GLY A 132 -9.83 0.18 1.24
C GLY A 132 -9.23 1.57 1.03
N ILE A 133 -9.61 2.21 -0.07
CA ILE A 133 -9.21 3.58 -0.43
C ILE A 133 -10.48 4.37 -0.68
N ASP A 134 -10.73 5.39 0.10
CA ASP A 134 -11.85 6.32 -0.09
C ASP A 134 -11.40 7.66 -0.68
N GLU A 135 -12.34 8.57 -0.88
CA GLU A 135 -12.06 9.92 -1.36
C GLU A 135 -11.05 10.67 -0.47
N ASN A 136 -11.16 10.50 0.85
CA ASN A 136 -10.27 11.17 1.80
C ASN A 136 -8.84 10.67 1.67
N CYS A 137 -8.66 9.35 1.51
CA CYS A 137 -7.36 8.74 1.26
C CYS A 137 -6.68 9.36 0.04
N ILE A 138 -7.39 9.41 -1.10
CA ILE A 138 -6.83 9.95 -2.35
C ILE A 138 -6.59 11.45 -2.21
N ASN A 139 -7.58 12.20 -1.73
CA ASN A 139 -7.45 13.65 -1.62
C ASN A 139 -6.39 14.09 -0.58
N SER A 140 -6.12 13.27 0.45
CA SER A 140 -4.98 13.52 1.36
C SER A 140 -3.64 13.26 0.67
N ALA A 141 -3.54 12.22 -0.17
CA ALA A 141 -2.35 11.95 -0.98
C ALA A 141 -2.04 13.09 -1.96
N LEU A 142 -3.08 13.69 -2.57
CA LEU A 142 -2.95 14.83 -3.48
C LEU A 142 -2.46 16.11 -2.81
N LYS A 143 -2.58 16.23 -1.48
CA LYS A 143 -2.06 17.37 -0.69
C LYS A 143 -0.61 17.19 -0.24
N THR A 144 0.03 16.11 -0.60
CA THR A 144 1.42 15.85 -0.21
C THR A 144 2.41 16.65 -1.06
N LYS A 145 3.56 17.04 -0.46
CA LYS A 145 4.66 17.67 -1.20
C LYS A 145 5.16 16.86 -2.40
N LYS A 146 4.97 15.54 -2.37
CA LYS A 146 5.33 14.66 -3.49
C LYS A 146 4.40 14.89 -4.69
N TYR A 147 3.10 15.03 -4.44
CA TYR A 147 2.13 15.33 -5.49
C TYR A 147 2.33 16.74 -6.06
N ASP A 148 2.58 17.73 -5.21
CA ASP A 148 2.90 19.09 -5.66
C ASP A 148 4.06 19.10 -6.66
N LYS A 149 5.14 18.34 -6.38
CA LYS A 149 6.26 18.20 -7.32
C LYS A 149 5.86 17.55 -8.64
N LYS A 150 5.00 16.52 -8.59
CA LYS A 150 4.46 15.87 -9.78
C LYS A 150 3.63 16.87 -10.59
N LEU A 151 2.75 17.61 -9.93
CA LEU A 151 1.88 18.59 -10.58
C LEU A 151 2.69 19.75 -11.21
N GLN A 152 3.73 20.24 -10.54
CA GLN A 152 4.65 21.23 -11.09
C GLN A 152 5.39 20.69 -12.34
N SER A 153 5.76 19.41 -12.36
CA SER A 153 6.35 18.79 -13.54
C SER A 153 5.36 18.72 -14.69
N VAL A 154 4.12 18.33 -14.43
CA VAL A 154 3.03 18.33 -15.44
C VAL A 154 2.82 19.74 -15.99
N ASN A 155 2.73 20.75 -15.13
CA ASN A 155 2.55 22.13 -15.50
C ASN A 155 3.68 22.68 -16.38
N ARG A 156 4.94 22.32 -16.09
CA ARG A 156 6.08 22.71 -16.95
C ARG A 156 5.97 22.18 -18.39
N HIS A 157 5.45 20.96 -18.55
CA HIS A 157 5.25 20.38 -19.89
C HIS A 157 4.00 20.92 -20.58
N ALA A 158 3.00 21.36 -19.83
CA ALA A 158 1.76 21.93 -20.35
C ALA A 158 1.85 23.42 -20.71
N TYR A 159 2.83 24.13 -20.12
CA TYR A 159 3.05 25.57 -20.38
C TYR A 159 3.49 25.82 -21.84
N PRO A 160 3.03 26.88 -22.55
CA PRO A 160 2.16 27.94 -22.08
C PRO A 160 0.65 27.69 -22.25
N LEU A 161 0.23 26.48 -22.61
CA LEU A 161 -1.16 26.19 -22.97
C LEU A 161 -2.10 26.34 -21.78
N PHE A 162 -1.77 25.71 -20.65
CA PHE A 162 -2.55 25.81 -19.42
C PHE A 162 -1.71 25.45 -18.19
N THR A 163 -2.21 25.81 -17.01
CA THR A 163 -1.64 25.43 -15.73
C THR A 163 -2.73 24.82 -14.86
N ILE A 164 -2.49 23.63 -14.30
CA ILE A 164 -3.38 22.98 -13.35
C ILE A 164 -3.05 23.54 -11.96
N ASN A 165 -4.07 24.06 -11.28
CA ASN A 165 -3.93 24.65 -9.95
C ASN A 165 -4.28 23.67 -8.84
N ASP A 166 -5.31 22.84 -9.06
CA ASP A 166 -5.79 21.87 -8.09
C ASP A 166 -6.35 20.63 -8.77
N VAL A 167 -6.23 19.49 -8.12
CA VAL A 167 -6.81 18.23 -8.53
C VAL A 167 -7.51 17.60 -7.35
N ARG A 168 -8.77 17.23 -7.53
CA ARG A 168 -9.58 16.52 -6.53
C ARG A 168 -10.22 15.31 -7.17
N LEU A 169 -10.50 14.30 -6.35
CA LEU A 169 -11.18 13.09 -6.79
C LEU A 169 -12.47 12.89 -5.98
N ARG A 170 -13.51 12.43 -6.65
CA ARG A 170 -14.75 11.92 -6.05
C ARG A 170 -15.04 10.53 -6.57
N ILE A 171 -15.64 9.71 -5.72
CA ILE A 171 -16.11 8.37 -6.06
C ILE A 171 -17.63 8.42 -6.05
N LYS A 172 -18.27 8.15 -7.18
CA LYS A 172 -19.72 8.16 -7.29
C LYS A 172 -20.21 7.25 -8.40
N HIS A 173 -21.26 6.47 -8.13
CA HIS A 173 -21.88 5.56 -9.12
C HIS A 173 -20.86 4.64 -9.80
N ASP A 174 -20.00 3.96 -9.01
CA ASP A 174 -18.96 3.04 -9.47
C ASP A 174 -17.96 3.66 -10.46
N LYS A 175 -17.82 4.98 -10.44
CA LYS A 175 -16.87 5.73 -11.24
C LYS A 175 -16.01 6.66 -10.40
N LEU A 176 -14.82 6.93 -10.91
CA LEU A 176 -13.98 8.03 -10.43
C LEU A 176 -14.35 9.31 -11.19
N HIS A 177 -14.55 10.39 -10.46
CA HIS A 177 -14.69 11.73 -11.00
C HIS A 177 -13.47 12.55 -10.62
N ILE A 178 -12.59 12.81 -11.58
CA ILE A 178 -11.40 13.63 -11.41
C ILE A 178 -11.76 15.06 -11.75
N ILE A 179 -11.67 15.95 -10.78
CA ILE A 179 -11.99 17.36 -10.89
C ILE A 179 -10.68 18.12 -10.92
N MET A 180 -10.45 18.89 -11.99
CA MET A 180 -9.22 19.67 -12.18
C MET A 180 -9.56 21.14 -12.30
N GLU A 181 -8.92 21.99 -11.49
CA GLU A 181 -8.95 23.44 -11.65
C GLU A 181 -7.74 23.91 -12.44
N TYR A 182 -7.97 24.73 -13.48
CA TYR A 182 -6.92 25.17 -14.38
C TYR A 182 -7.07 26.61 -14.86
N ASN A 183 -5.96 27.19 -15.29
CA ASN A 183 -5.88 28.51 -15.90
C ASN A 183 -5.18 28.45 -17.26
N PHE A 184 -5.49 29.44 -18.10
CA PHE A 184 -4.71 29.75 -19.30
C PHE A 184 -3.74 30.89 -19.02
N PRO A 185 -2.40 30.68 -19.03
CA PRO A 185 -1.43 31.73 -18.71
C PRO A 185 -1.49 32.93 -19.67
N ILE A 186 -1.81 32.69 -20.95
CA ILE A 186 -1.84 33.72 -22.00
C ILE A 186 -3.14 34.55 -21.93
N LYS A 187 -4.22 33.97 -21.39
CA LYS A 187 -5.50 34.67 -21.19
C LYS A 187 -5.98 34.42 -19.77
N PRO A 188 -5.40 35.08 -18.77
CA PRO A 188 -5.80 34.88 -17.40
C PRO A 188 -7.27 35.25 -17.24
N ALA A 189 -8.09 34.25 -16.93
CA ALA A 189 -9.46 34.50 -16.56
C ALA A 189 -9.52 35.03 -15.12
N LYS A 190 -10.49 35.86 -14.83
CA LYS A 190 -10.73 36.38 -13.43
C LYS A 190 -11.09 35.21 -12.47
N LYS A 191 -11.46 34.05 -12.96
CA LYS A 191 -11.80 32.84 -12.19
C LYS A 191 -11.11 31.61 -12.79
N ASN A 192 -10.66 30.71 -11.93
CA ASN A 192 -10.21 29.39 -12.33
C ASN A 192 -11.34 28.66 -13.08
N ARG A 193 -10.96 27.92 -14.10
CA ARG A 193 -11.88 27.04 -14.83
C ARG A 193 -11.79 25.66 -14.22
N THR A 194 -12.91 24.96 -14.21
CA THR A 194 -12.99 23.60 -13.70
C THR A 194 -13.48 22.68 -14.80
N PHE A 195 -12.84 21.54 -14.98
CA PHE A 195 -13.41 20.46 -15.76
C PHE A 195 -13.46 19.18 -14.94
N MET A 196 -14.40 18.32 -15.22
CA MET A 196 -14.62 17.07 -14.56
C MET A 196 -14.58 15.93 -15.58
N VAL A 197 -13.83 14.91 -15.22
CA VAL A 197 -13.64 13.70 -16.02
C VAL A 197 -14.13 12.52 -15.22
N SER A 198 -15.04 11.73 -15.77
CA SER A 198 -15.44 10.45 -15.20
C SER A 198 -14.65 9.30 -15.84
N SER A 199 -14.30 8.29 -15.06
CA SER A 199 -13.57 7.12 -15.52
C SER A 199 -13.96 5.87 -14.74
N LYS A 200 -13.91 4.70 -15.41
CA LYS A 200 -13.88 3.39 -14.74
C LYS A 200 -12.46 3.01 -14.40
N ILE A 201 -12.32 2.11 -13.43
CA ILE A 201 -11.04 1.58 -12.98
C ILE A 201 -10.93 0.12 -13.43
N ASN A 202 -9.76 -0.25 -13.95
CA ASN A 202 -9.44 -1.63 -14.32
C ASN A 202 -8.02 -1.99 -13.84
N VAL A 203 -7.74 -3.29 -13.74
CA VAL A 203 -6.39 -3.80 -13.54
C VAL A 203 -5.91 -4.42 -14.85
N ILE A 204 -4.77 -3.94 -15.34
CA ILE A 204 -4.11 -4.47 -16.55
C ILE A 204 -2.65 -4.74 -16.19
N ASN A 205 -2.22 -5.98 -16.33
CA ASN A 205 -0.85 -6.41 -16.00
C ASN A 205 -0.42 -6.05 -14.56
N GLY A 206 -1.32 -6.25 -13.59
CA GLY A 206 -1.05 -5.98 -12.18
C GLY A 206 -0.98 -4.49 -11.80
N ARG A 207 -1.38 -3.58 -12.71
CA ARG A 207 -1.42 -2.13 -12.49
C ARG A 207 -2.81 -1.58 -12.71
N VAL A 208 -3.14 -0.55 -11.97
CA VAL A 208 -4.39 0.19 -12.15
C VAL A 208 -4.33 1.02 -13.42
N LYS A 209 -5.41 0.99 -14.18
CA LYS A 209 -5.60 1.86 -15.34
C LYS A 209 -7.00 2.46 -15.37
N LEU A 210 -7.07 3.73 -15.74
CA LEU A 210 -8.32 4.42 -15.99
C LEU A 210 -8.83 4.05 -17.39
N SER A 211 -10.13 3.80 -17.52
CA SER A 211 -10.77 3.44 -18.78
C SER A 211 -12.14 4.13 -18.91
N ASN A 212 -12.71 4.09 -20.11
CA ASN A 212 -14.00 4.72 -20.39
C ASN A 212 -14.05 6.18 -19.91
N ILE A 213 -13.01 6.95 -20.26
CA ILE A 213 -12.88 8.35 -19.86
C ILE A 213 -13.98 9.15 -20.57
N GLY A 214 -14.88 9.72 -19.78
CA GLY A 214 -15.95 10.59 -20.22
C GLY A 214 -15.78 12.00 -19.65
N PHE A 215 -16.36 12.99 -20.33
CA PHE A 215 -16.40 14.38 -19.85
C PHE A 215 -17.80 14.68 -19.37
N ASP A 216 -17.90 15.05 -18.09
CA ASP A 216 -19.20 15.39 -17.50
C ASP A 216 -19.56 16.88 -17.70
N ASN A 217 -18.55 17.74 -17.95
CA ASN A 217 -18.74 19.17 -18.27
C ASN A 217 -17.61 19.65 -19.19
N ALA A 218 -17.83 19.63 -20.49
CA ALA A 218 -16.88 20.16 -21.46
C ALA A 218 -17.03 21.67 -21.63
N TYR A 219 -16.34 22.47 -20.84
CA TYR A 219 -16.12 23.88 -21.21
C TYR A 219 -14.89 23.95 -22.13
N GLY A 220 -15.17 24.01 -23.46
CA GLY A 220 -14.17 24.28 -24.48
C GLY A 220 -13.80 23.09 -25.35
N ASN A 221 -13.41 23.38 -26.58
CA ASN A 221 -12.97 22.43 -27.63
C ASN A 221 -11.58 21.81 -27.32
N LEU A 222 -11.40 21.20 -26.15
CA LEU A 222 -10.17 20.46 -25.87
C LEU A 222 -10.24 19.10 -26.57
N PRO A 223 -9.27 18.74 -27.43
CA PRO A 223 -9.24 17.44 -28.08
C PRO A 223 -9.20 16.31 -27.06
N LEU A 224 -10.12 15.35 -27.16
CA LEU A 224 -10.25 14.20 -26.25
C LEU A 224 -8.93 13.49 -25.94
N ASN A 225 -8.08 13.30 -26.97
CA ASN A 225 -6.77 12.66 -26.81
C ASN A 225 -5.82 13.46 -25.90
N LYS A 226 -5.83 14.78 -25.96
CA LYS A 226 -5.00 15.63 -25.08
C LYS A 226 -5.46 15.55 -23.64
N VAL A 227 -6.78 15.51 -23.42
CA VAL A 227 -7.32 15.40 -22.05
C VAL A 227 -7.10 14.01 -21.47
N THR A 228 -7.25 12.95 -22.26
CA THR A 228 -6.90 11.59 -21.82
C THR A 228 -5.44 11.50 -21.39
N ASN A 229 -4.52 12.08 -22.17
CA ASN A 229 -3.12 12.13 -21.81
C ASN A 229 -2.89 12.91 -20.51
N LEU A 230 -3.58 14.03 -20.32
CA LEU A 230 -3.50 14.83 -19.12
C LEU A 230 -4.00 14.07 -17.88
N VAL A 231 -5.15 13.42 -17.99
CA VAL A 231 -5.71 12.57 -16.92
C VAL A 231 -4.75 11.47 -16.51
N ASN A 232 -4.11 10.82 -17.49
CA ASN A 232 -3.10 9.80 -17.22
C ASN A 232 -1.83 10.38 -16.57
N LEU A 233 -1.45 11.61 -16.87
CA LEU A 233 -0.30 12.28 -16.26
C LEU A 233 -0.56 12.67 -14.79
N VAL A 234 -1.74 13.17 -14.48
CA VAL A 234 -2.10 13.54 -13.10
C VAL A 234 -2.49 12.33 -12.26
N ASP A 235 -3.09 11.31 -12.85
CA ASP A 235 -3.63 10.06 -12.28
C ASP A 235 -3.55 9.98 -10.73
N PRO A 236 -4.62 10.48 -10.04
CA PRO A 236 -4.62 10.57 -8.59
C PRO A 236 -4.56 9.21 -7.90
N LEU A 237 -5.21 8.21 -8.50
CA LEU A 237 -5.31 6.88 -7.91
C LEU A 237 -3.99 6.12 -8.00
N SER A 238 -3.37 6.07 -9.18
CA SER A 238 -2.04 5.46 -9.32
C SER A 238 -1.00 6.15 -8.45
N PHE A 239 -1.05 7.49 -8.34
CA PHE A 239 -0.16 8.22 -7.45
C PHE A 239 -0.36 7.81 -5.98
N THR A 240 -1.62 7.67 -5.52
CA THR A 240 -1.94 7.24 -4.16
C THR A 240 -1.41 5.83 -3.90
N LEU A 241 -1.62 4.91 -4.85
CA LEU A 241 -1.11 3.55 -4.75
C LEU A 241 0.42 3.52 -4.75
N ASP A 242 1.08 4.31 -5.59
CA ASP A 242 2.55 4.42 -5.63
C ASP A 242 3.15 5.00 -4.33
N LEU A 243 2.41 5.84 -3.59
CA LEU A 243 2.83 6.32 -2.26
C LEU A 243 2.84 5.20 -1.23
N ILE A 244 1.88 4.28 -1.38
CA ILE A 244 1.67 3.15 -0.47
C ILE A 244 2.57 1.98 -0.88
N ASP A 245 2.90 1.85 -2.16
CA ASP A 245 3.72 0.76 -2.70
C ASP A 245 5.20 0.89 -2.30
N ASN A 246 5.83 -0.28 -2.14
CA ASN A 246 7.25 -0.38 -1.83
C ASN A 246 8.03 -0.99 -3.00
N LYS A 247 8.85 -0.19 -3.64
CA LYS A 247 9.71 -0.60 -4.78
C LYS A 247 10.70 -1.74 -4.48
N LYS A 248 10.86 -2.15 -3.22
CA LYS A 248 11.70 -3.29 -2.82
C LYS A 248 10.97 -4.63 -2.85
N CYS A 249 9.65 -4.62 -2.99
CA CYS A 249 8.82 -5.80 -3.04
C CYS A 249 8.13 -5.86 -4.40
N ASP A 250 8.03 -7.04 -4.98
CA ASP A 250 7.27 -7.24 -6.23
C ASP A 250 5.78 -7.35 -5.88
N GLY A 251 5.10 -6.20 -5.87
CA GLY A 251 3.67 -6.10 -5.59
C GLY A 251 2.85 -6.22 -6.88
N LYS A 252 1.81 -7.07 -6.87
CA LYS A 252 0.85 -7.19 -7.97
C LYS A 252 -0.55 -6.96 -7.47
N ILE A 253 -1.27 -6.05 -8.12
CA ILE A 253 -2.70 -5.87 -7.91
C ILE A 253 -3.43 -6.95 -8.70
N GLU A 254 -4.22 -7.78 -8.01
CA GLU A 254 -5.01 -8.85 -8.62
C GLU A 254 -6.41 -8.37 -9.02
N SER A 255 -7.03 -7.55 -8.16
CA SER A 255 -8.35 -7.00 -8.44
C SER A 255 -8.57 -5.63 -7.83
N ILE A 256 -9.46 -4.88 -8.45
CA ILE A 256 -9.92 -3.58 -7.96
C ILE A 256 -11.42 -3.45 -8.21
N LYS A 257 -12.16 -2.95 -7.25
CA LYS A 257 -13.59 -2.70 -7.37
C LYS A 257 -14.01 -1.53 -6.50
N ILE A 258 -15.09 -0.87 -6.87
CA ILE A 258 -15.74 0.15 -6.03
C ILE A 258 -16.95 -0.51 -5.36
N VAL A 259 -17.05 -0.35 -4.05
CA VAL A 259 -18.19 -0.81 -3.24
C VAL A 259 -18.46 0.27 -2.19
N ASP A 260 -19.68 0.80 -2.16
CA ASP A 260 -20.12 1.83 -1.19
C ASP A 260 -19.15 3.05 -1.15
N ASP A 261 -18.79 3.57 -2.33
CA ASP A 261 -17.87 4.70 -2.51
C ASP A 261 -16.45 4.46 -1.94
N VAL A 262 -16.08 3.20 -1.72
CA VAL A 262 -14.73 2.79 -1.34
C VAL A 262 -14.13 1.91 -2.45
N ILE A 263 -12.93 2.22 -2.86
CA ILE A 263 -12.13 1.40 -3.77
C ILE A 263 -11.49 0.30 -2.96
N ILE A 264 -11.85 -0.96 -3.25
CA ILE A 264 -11.25 -2.14 -2.64
C ILE A 264 -10.17 -2.66 -3.59
N VAL A 265 -8.93 -2.66 -3.13
CA VAL A 265 -7.77 -3.17 -3.85
C VAL A 265 -7.30 -4.46 -3.20
N ASN A 266 -7.23 -5.54 -3.98
CA ASN A 266 -6.65 -6.80 -3.54
C ASN A 266 -5.42 -7.12 -4.37
N GLY A 267 -4.43 -7.73 -3.74
CA GLY A 267 -3.21 -8.11 -4.45
C GLY A 267 -2.28 -8.95 -3.59
N LYS A 268 -1.10 -9.21 -4.15
CA LYS A 268 -0.04 -9.97 -3.51
C LYS A 268 1.28 -9.25 -3.57
N ILE A 269 2.07 -9.44 -2.52
CA ILE A 269 3.44 -8.97 -2.41
C ILE A 269 4.32 -10.22 -2.36
N TYR A 270 5.28 -10.29 -3.27
CA TYR A 270 6.26 -11.37 -3.35
C TYR A 270 7.57 -10.88 -2.78
N ILE A 271 8.05 -11.56 -1.75
CA ILE A 271 9.32 -11.28 -1.10
C ILE A 271 10.22 -12.48 -1.32
N LYS A 272 11.36 -12.27 -1.98
CA LYS A 272 12.35 -13.32 -2.20
C LYS A 272 13.28 -13.43 -1.00
N GLY A 273 13.45 -14.65 -0.49
CA GLY A 273 14.39 -14.94 0.58
C GLY A 273 15.84 -14.86 0.09
N GLU A 274 16.72 -14.36 0.95
CA GLU A 274 18.17 -14.46 0.73
C GLU A 274 18.63 -15.86 1.14
N LYS A 275 19.26 -16.58 0.20
CA LYS A 275 19.88 -17.89 0.43
C LYS A 275 21.17 -17.77 1.23
#